data_edbb6a59c4f4985ce85f9c9b052199cb
#
_entry.id   edbb6a59c4f4985ce85f9c9b052199cb
#
_cell.length_a   1.000
_cell.length_b   1.000
_cell.length_c   1.000
_cell.angle_alpha   90.00
_cell.angle_beta   90.00
_cell.angle_gamma   90.00
#
_symmetry.space_group_name_H-M   'P 1'
#
loop_
_entity.id
_entity.type
_entity.pdbx_description
1 polymer ?
#
loop_
_entity_poly.entity_id
_entity_poly.type
_entity_poly.pdbx_seq_one_letter_code
_entity_poly.pdbx_strand_id
1 'polypeptide(L)'
;ITAFSVPPPRTATAAFRPDFALTINHLGLDREGRLTALLADLGLPLASWFVDSPRLILHDYPNVVSPGVMVFSYDADSLPELARAGFVHAAWLPLATDPGHFRPLADADAAHPWRAQASFVGASMVSQAGEALARLAPFPALARALPEAARAFAASPEKSARAFLAAHPACGPAFAALPTPEARLTAELALTWEATRRYRHACVAGILEFSPLLVGDAGWE
;
A
#
# COMPACT_ATOMS: atom_id res chain seq x y z
N ILE A 1 0.77 -2.26 -23.92
CA ILE A 1 0.69 -1.28 -22.81
C ILE A 1 1.95 -0.46 -22.87
N THR A 2 1.85 0.80 -23.26
CA THR A 2 2.99 1.71 -23.27
C THR A 2 2.99 2.48 -21.94
N ALA A 3 3.95 2.16 -21.07
CA ALA A 3 4.14 2.92 -19.84
C ALA A 3 4.90 4.22 -20.18
N PHE A 4 4.29 5.36 -19.90
CA PHE A 4 4.95 6.65 -20.03
C PHE A 4 5.45 7.10 -18.65
N SER A 5 6.74 7.34 -18.53
CA SER A 5 7.36 7.93 -17.33
C SER A 5 7.35 9.46 -17.32
N VAL A 6 6.87 10.08 -18.41
CA VAL A 6 6.72 11.53 -18.59
C VAL A 6 5.34 11.76 -19.20
N PRO A 7 4.59 12.80 -18.78
CA PRO A 7 3.30 13.07 -19.38
C PRO A 7 3.45 13.24 -20.89
N PRO A 8 2.67 12.51 -21.69
CA PRO A 8 2.77 12.61 -23.13
C PRO A 8 2.38 14.02 -23.58
N PRO A 9 3.06 14.60 -24.57
CA PRO A 9 2.63 15.87 -25.13
C PRO A 9 1.20 15.75 -25.66
N ARG A 10 0.40 16.81 -25.52
CA ARG A 10 -1.02 16.88 -25.96
C ARG A 10 -1.23 16.27 -27.36
N THR A 11 -0.28 16.49 -28.25
CA THR A 11 -0.27 15.97 -29.62
C THR A 11 -0.22 14.43 -29.69
N ALA A 12 0.58 13.78 -28.83
CA ALA A 12 0.70 12.31 -28.82
C ALA A 12 -0.59 11.65 -28.32
N THR A 13 -1.19 12.18 -27.26
CA THR A 13 -2.45 11.67 -26.71
C THR A 13 -3.59 11.87 -27.71
N ALA A 14 -3.69 13.05 -28.35
CA ALA A 14 -4.70 13.32 -29.35
C ALA A 14 -4.54 12.42 -30.61
N ALA A 15 -3.32 12.10 -31.01
CA ALA A 15 -3.06 11.22 -32.16
C ALA A 15 -3.42 9.76 -31.86
N PHE A 16 -3.20 9.29 -30.64
CA PHE A 16 -3.51 7.92 -30.22
C PHE A 16 -5.02 7.68 -30.03
N ARG A 17 -5.80 8.72 -29.70
CA ARG A 17 -7.26 8.67 -29.47
C ARG A 17 -7.68 7.56 -28.51
N PRO A 18 -7.15 7.49 -27.29
CA PRO A 18 -7.58 6.50 -26.32
C PRO A 18 -9.01 6.76 -25.85
N ASP A 19 -9.72 5.70 -25.42
CA ASP A 19 -11.04 5.83 -24.80
C ASP A 19 -10.94 6.28 -23.33
N PHE A 20 -9.86 5.88 -22.65
CA PHE A 20 -9.54 6.27 -21.27
C PHE A 20 -8.04 6.12 -21.00
N ALA A 21 -7.57 6.71 -19.90
CA ALA A 21 -6.25 6.49 -19.35
C ALA A 21 -6.35 5.56 -18.13
N LEU A 22 -5.40 4.60 -18.00
CA LEU A 22 -5.30 3.73 -16.84
C LEU A 22 -3.94 3.90 -16.17
N THR A 23 -3.93 4.03 -14.86
CA THR A 23 -2.72 4.00 -14.04
C THR A 23 -2.86 3.02 -12.89
N ILE A 24 -1.74 2.49 -12.42
CA ILE A 24 -1.64 1.67 -11.21
C ILE A 24 -1.03 2.54 -10.11
N ASN A 25 -1.67 2.59 -8.92
CA ASN A 25 -1.16 3.35 -7.77
C ASN A 25 -0.80 4.81 -8.09
N HIS A 26 -1.54 5.47 -8.98
CA HIS A 26 -1.24 6.83 -9.46
C HIS A 26 0.14 6.99 -10.11
N LEU A 27 0.81 5.90 -10.52
CA LEU A 27 2.10 5.99 -11.20
C LEU A 27 1.99 6.83 -12.47
N GLY A 28 2.91 7.80 -12.61
CA GLY A 28 2.94 8.73 -13.73
C GLY A 28 2.04 9.96 -13.58
N LEU A 29 1.22 10.05 -12.54
CA LEU A 29 0.52 11.29 -12.20
C LEU A 29 1.46 12.24 -11.45
N ASP A 30 1.20 13.53 -11.60
CA ASP A 30 1.88 14.58 -10.84
C ASP A 30 1.04 15.00 -9.62
N ARG A 31 1.73 15.45 -8.55
CA ARG A 31 1.10 15.85 -7.28
C ARG A 31 0.22 17.10 -7.42
N GLU A 32 0.52 17.93 -8.38
CA GLU A 32 -0.22 19.17 -8.67
C GLU A 32 -1.52 18.93 -9.44
N GLY A 33 -1.74 17.69 -9.95
CA GLY A 33 -2.93 17.33 -10.70
C GLY A 33 -2.97 17.85 -12.13
N ARG A 34 -1.82 18.26 -12.70
CA ARG A 34 -1.74 18.82 -14.07
C ARG A 34 -2.12 17.80 -15.12
N LEU A 35 -1.65 16.56 -14.98
CA LEU A 35 -2.01 15.50 -15.92
C LEU A 35 -3.51 15.15 -15.81
N THR A 36 -4.05 15.12 -14.61
CA THR A 36 -5.49 14.89 -14.39
C THR A 36 -6.32 16.01 -15.05
N ALA A 37 -5.93 17.27 -14.87
CA ALA A 37 -6.57 18.40 -15.54
C ALA A 37 -6.46 18.32 -17.07
N LEU A 38 -5.28 17.97 -17.61
CA LEU A 38 -5.08 17.76 -19.04
C LEU A 38 -6.00 16.68 -19.61
N LEU A 39 -6.14 15.55 -18.92
CA LEU A 39 -7.03 14.47 -19.35
C LEU A 39 -8.49 14.93 -19.34
N ALA A 40 -8.89 15.68 -18.31
CA ALA A 40 -10.23 16.28 -18.25
C ALA A 40 -10.48 17.25 -19.40
N ASP A 41 -9.53 18.14 -19.73
CA ASP A 41 -9.61 19.06 -20.87
C ASP A 41 -9.76 18.34 -22.22
N LEU A 42 -9.20 17.13 -22.32
CA LEU A 42 -9.31 16.28 -23.51
C LEU A 42 -10.57 15.40 -23.50
N GLY A 43 -11.39 15.46 -22.45
CA GLY A 43 -12.56 14.61 -22.29
C GLY A 43 -12.21 13.13 -22.07
N LEU A 44 -10.99 12.83 -21.59
CA LEU A 44 -10.50 11.48 -21.36
C LEU A 44 -10.66 11.08 -19.89
N PRO A 45 -11.49 10.07 -19.56
CA PRO A 45 -11.60 9.54 -18.23
C PRO A 45 -10.27 8.95 -17.75
N LEU A 46 -9.96 9.14 -16.46
CA LEU A 46 -8.82 8.50 -15.79
C LEU A 46 -9.31 7.39 -14.88
N ALA A 47 -8.83 6.17 -15.09
CA ALA A 47 -8.98 5.06 -14.19
C ALA A 47 -7.69 4.87 -13.39
N SER A 48 -7.77 4.78 -12.07
CA SER A 48 -6.63 4.44 -11.23
C SER A 48 -6.92 3.19 -10.41
N TRP A 49 -6.13 2.16 -10.57
CA TRP A 49 -6.26 0.92 -9.82
C TRP A 49 -5.20 0.85 -8.73
N PHE A 50 -5.66 0.89 -7.47
CA PHE A 50 -4.81 0.71 -6.30
C PHE A 50 -4.60 -0.78 -6.04
N VAL A 51 -3.35 -1.20 -6.13
CA VAL A 51 -2.86 -2.55 -5.80
C VAL A 51 -2.11 -2.56 -4.48
N ASP A 52 -1.87 -1.38 -3.92
CA ASP A 52 -1.42 -1.12 -2.55
C ASP A 52 -2.46 -0.27 -1.82
N SER A 53 -2.25 -0.03 -0.53
CA SER A 53 -3.19 0.76 0.27
C SER A 53 -3.39 2.17 -0.31
N PRO A 54 -4.60 2.53 -0.75
CA PRO A 54 -4.87 3.85 -1.34
C PRO A 54 -4.47 5.00 -0.42
N ARG A 55 -4.63 4.80 0.88
CA ARG A 55 -4.31 5.81 1.89
C ARG A 55 -2.85 6.26 1.86
N LEU A 56 -1.93 5.33 1.61
CA LEU A 56 -0.50 5.61 1.56
C LEU A 56 -0.11 6.38 0.30
N ILE A 57 -0.92 6.26 -0.74
CA ILE A 57 -0.67 6.85 -2.06
C ILE A 57 -1.36 8.21 -2.18
N LEU A 58 -2.65 8.29 -1.85
CA LEU A 58 -3.47 9.49 -2.01
C LEU A 58 -2.97 10.68 -1.20
N HIS A 59 -2.25 10.42 -0.10
CA HIS A 59 -1.60 11.47 0.69
C HIS A 59 -0.73 12.40 -0.17
N ASP A 60 -0.04 11.82 -1.14
CA ASP A 60 0.85 12.56 -2.05
C ASP A 60 0.12 13.23 -3.22
N TYR A 61 -1.18 12.96 -3.41
CA TYR A 61 -1.95 13.39 -4.59
C TYR A 61 -3.27 14.09 -4.24
N PRO A 62 -3.24 15.19 -3.46
CA PRO A 62 -4.47 15.86 -3.00
C PRO A 62 -5.31 16.46 -4.14
N ASN A 63 -4.70 16.73 -5.31
CA ASN A 63 -5.31 17.41 -6.44
C ASN A 63 -5.79 16.48 -7.56
N VAL A 64 -5.84 15.19 -7.33
CA VAL A 64 -6.25 14.19 -8.35
C VAL A 64 -7.75 13.92 -8.30
N VAL A 65 -8.43 14.29 -7.21
CA VAL A 65 -9.87 14.06 -7.06
C VAL A 65 -10.65 14.92 -8.05
N SER A 66 -11.37 14.30 -8.97
CA SER A 66 -12.27 14.99 -9.92
C SER A 66 -13.37 14.03 -10.41
N PRO A 67 -14.48 14.54 -10.97
CA PRO A 67 -15.55 13.70 -11.52
C PRO A 67 -15.11 12.78 -12.66
N GLY A 68 -14.07 13.14 -13.39
CA GLY A 68 -13.50 12.31 -14.47
C GLY A 68 -12.54 11.23 -14.00
N VAL A 69 -12.34 11.11 -12.69
CA VAL A 69 -11.43 10.09 -12.11
C VAL A 69 -12.25 8.97 -11.47
N MET A 70 -12.07 7.76 -11.95
CA MET A 70 -12.56 6.53 -11.34
C MET A 70 -11.42 5.82 -10.63
N VAL A 71 -11.66 5.41 -9.40
CA VAL A 71 -10.67 4.66 -8.61
C VAL A 71 -11.16 3.24 -8.35
N PHE A 72 -10.26 2.30 -8.51
CA PHE A 72 -10.46 0.91 -8.13
C PHE A 72 -9.53 0.58 -6.95
N SER A 73 -10.02 -0.18 -5.99
CA SER A 73 -9.19 -0.68 -4.90
C SER A 73 -9.25 -2.20 -4.83
N TYR A 74 -8.10 -2.83 -4.61
CA TYR A 74 -8.04 -4.26 -4.31
C TYR A 74 -8.68 -4.61 -2.97
N ASP A 75 -8.73 -3.64 -2.05
CA ASP A 75 -9.30 -3.77 -0.71
C ASP A 75 -10.66 -3.08 -0.64
N ALA A 76 -11.72 -3.87 -0.49
CA ALA A 76 -13.09 -3.37 -0.37
C ALA A 76 -13.29 -2.47 0.86
N ASP A 77 -12.54 -2.72 1.94
CA ASP A 77 -12.64 -1.95 3.19
C ASP A 77 -12.14 -0.50 3.03
N SER A 78 -11.38 -0.20 1.98
CA SER A 78 -10.92 1.15 1.65
C SER A 78 -11.97 2.03 0.96
N LEU A 79 -13.04 1.46 0.39
CA LEU A 79 -14.03 2.21 -0.39
C LEU A 79 -14.71 3.36 0.38
N PRO A 80 -15.10 3.20 1.67
CA PRO A 80 -15.66 4.31 2.43
C PRO A 80 -14.66 5.47 2.64
N GLU A 81 -13.36 5.18 2.70
CA GLU A 81 -12.33 6.20 2.83
C GLU A 81 -12.13 6.95 1.50
N LEU A 82 -12.14 6.25 0.37
CA LEU A 82 -12.08 6.84 -0.97
C LEU A 82 -13.27 7.77 -1.22
N ALA A 83 -14.47 7.36 -0.85
CA ALA A 83 -15.67 8.20 -0.95
C ALA A 83 -15.55 9.46 -0.08
N ARG A 84 -15.03 9.34 1.17
CA ARG A 84 -14.78 10.49 2.05
C ARG A 84 -13.67 11.41 1.52
N ALA A 85 -12.72 10.88 0.77
CA ALA A 85 -11.71 11.66 0.09
C ALA A 85 -12.25 12.45 -1.12
N GLY A 86 -13.51 12.17 -1.54
CA GLY A 86 -14.19 12.92 -2.61
C GLY A 86 -14.28 12.19 -3.95
N PHE A 87 -13.81 10.94 -4.05
CA PHE A 87 -13.99 10.16 -5.27
C PHE A 87 -15.45 9.70 -5.40
N VAL A 88 -16.15 10.24 -6.39
CA VAL A 88 -17.56 9.88 -6.67
C VAL A 88 -17.69 8.54 -7.38
N HIS A 89 -16.61 8.10 -8.03
CA HIS A 89 -16.53 6.81 -8.71
C HIS A 89 -15.44 5.96 -8.05
N ALA A 90 -15.82 5.15 -7.07
CA ALA A 90 -14.94 4.20 -6.41
C ALA A 90 -15.55 2.80 -6.45
N ALA A 91 -14.78 1.78 -6.84
CA ALA A 91 -15.24 0.41 -6.92
C ALA A 91 -14.17 -0.57 -6.43
N TRP A 92 -14.63 -1.72 -5.94
CA TRP A 92 -13.75 -2.83 -5.61
C TRP A 92 -13.34 -3.57 -6.88
N LEU A 93 -12.03 -3.75 -7.05
CA LEU A 93 -11.43 -4.56 -8.11
C LEU A 93 -10.27 -5.36 -7.50
N PRO A 94 -10.46 -6.65 -7.19
CA PRO A 94 -9.44 -7.47 -6.57
C PRO A 94 -8.22 -7.64 -7.48
N LEU A 95 -7.11 -8.02 -6.86
CA LEU A 95 -5.92 -8.42 -7.62
C LEU A 95 -6.24 -9.65 -8.46
N ALA A 96 -5.65 -9.72 -9.64
CA ALA A 96 -5.81 -10.82 -10.57
C ALA A 96 -4.47 -11.55 -10.76
N THR A 97 -4.55 -12.76 -11.29
CA THR A 97 -3.39 -13.52 -11.73
C THR A 97 -3.49 -13.86 -13.22
N ASP A 98 -2.37 -14.01 -13.87
CA ASP A 98 -2.29 -14.59 -15.21
C ASP A 98 -2.21 -16.12 -15.11
N PRO A 99 -3.30 -16.85 -15.40
CA PRO A 99 -3.31 -18.31 -15.29
C PRO A 99 -2.43 -18.99 -16.34
N GLY A 100 -2.05 -18.30 -17.41
CA GLY A 100 -1.10 -18.81 -18.39
C GLY A 100 0.32 -18.85 -17.85
N HIS A 101 0.65 -17.90 -16.97
CA HIS A 101 1.97 -17.77 -16.33
C HIS A 101 2.00 -18.48 -14.97
N PHE A 102 1.03 -18.19 -14.09
CA PHE A 102 0.93 -18.76 -12.75
C PHE A 102 0.01 -19.99 -12.77
N ARG A 103 0.57 -21.14 -13.12
CA ARG A 103 -0.15 -22.43 -13.24
C ARG A 103 0.65 -23.56 -12.59
N PRO A 104 -0.01 -24.63 -12.14
CA PRO A 104 0.70 -25.85 -11.74
C PRO A 104 1.59 -26.35 -12.89
N LEU A 105 2.82 -26.71 -12.55
CA LEU A 105 3.71 -27.36 -13.51
C LEU A 105 3.40 -28.87 -13.54
N ALA A 106 3.09 -29.40 -14.74
CA ALA A 106 2.75 -30.82 -14.91
C ALA A 106 3.92 -31.76 -14.54
N ASP A 107 5.16 -31.31 -14.84
CA ASP A 107 6.40 -32.08 -14.66
C ASP A 107 7.34 -31.38 -13.67
N ALA A 108 6.82 -30.94 -12.52
CA ALA A 108 7.65 -30.33 -11.49
C ALA A 108 8.70 -31.36 -10.98
N ASP A 109 9.97 -31.11 -11.32
CA ASP A 109 11.10 -31.90 -10.87
C ASP A 109 11.10 -32.03 -9.35
N ALA A 110 11.08 -33.28 -8.85
CA ALA A 110 11.12 -33.53 -7.41
C ALA A 110 12.41 -33.02 -6.74
N ALA A 111 13.48 -32.89 -7.51
CA ALA A 111 14.78 -32.38 -7.08
C ALA A 111 14.94 -30.86 -7.26
N HIS A 112 13.90 -30.13 -7.70
CA HIS A 112 14.00 -28.69 -7.89
C HIS A 112 14.39 -27.99 -6.59
N PRO A 113 15.43 -27.12 -6.58
CA PRO A 113 15.97 -26.51 -5.35
C PRO A 113 14.98 -25.61 -4.61
N TRP A 114 13.92 -25.18 -5.25
CA TRP A 114 12.86 -24.38 -4.63
C TRP A 114 11.66 -25.21 -4.18
N ARG A 115 11.76 -26.53 -4.24
CA ARG A 115 10.72 -27.40 -3.74
C ARG A 115 10.82 -27.50 -2.22
N ALA A 116 9.76 -27.12 -1.53
CA ALA A 116 9.66 -27.17 -0.08
C ALA A 116 8.24 -27.58 0.33
N GLN A 117 8.10 -28.13 1.55
CA GLN A 117 6.78 -28.42 2.13
C GLN A 117 6.00 -27.13 2.42
N ALA A 118 6.72 -26.10 2.84
CA ALA A 118 6.18 -24.76 3.04
C ALA A 118 7.18 -23.74 2.49
N SER A 119 6.68 -22.61 2.00
CA SER A 119 7.53 -21.50 1.58
C SER A 119 6.87 -20.17 1.94
N PHE A 120 7.72 -19.18 2.21
CA PHE A 120 7.30 -17.80 2.35
C PHE A 120 8.15 -16.95 1.39
N VAL A 121 7.46 -16.15 0.56
CA VAL A 121 8.10 -15.23 -0.39
C VAL A 121 7.67 -13.81 -0.03
N GLY A 122 8.60 -12.98 0.41
CA GLY A 122 8.32 -11.59 0.77
C GLY A 122 9.36 -10.99 1.71
N ALA A 123 9.32 -9.65 1.84
CA ALA A 123 10.18 -8.92 2.75
C ALA A 123 9.86 -9.24 4.22
N SER A 124 10.89 -9.25 5.07
CA SER A 124 10.74 -9.39 6.53
C SER A 124 10.07 -8.17 7.18
N MET A 125 10.14 -7.02 6.53
CA MET A 125 9.76 -5.68 7.02
C MET A 125 10.69 -5.13 8.11
N VAL A 126 11.83 -5.74 8.38
CA VAL A 126 12.78 -5.26 9.40
C VAL A 126 13.29 -3.86 9.07
N SER A 127 13.76 -3.65 7.84
CA SER A 127 14.28 -2.35 7.39
C SER A 127 13.19 -1.27 7.41
N GLN A 128 12.04 -1.55 6.79
CA GLN A 128 10.92 -0.61 6.68
C GLN A 128 10.38 -0.20 8.04
N ALA A 129 10.19 -1.17 8.96
CA ALA A 129 9.73 -0.89 10.32
C ALA A 129 10.77 -0.07 11.10
N GLY A 130 12.06 -0.43 10.97
CA GLY A 130 13.16 0.28 11.62
C GLY A 130 13.27 1.73 11.17
N GLU A 131 13.21 1.98 9.85
CA GLU A 131 13.26 3.33 9.28
C GLU A 131 12.03 4.17 9.71
N ALA A 132 10.85 3.57 9.72
CA ALA A 132 9.65 4.28 10.13
C ALA A 132 9.68 4.66 11.61
N LEU A 133 10.15 3.74 12.47
CA LEU A 133 10.36 4.03 13.90
C LEU A 133 11.42 5.12 14.11
N ALA A 134 12.51 5.09 13.34
CA ALA A 134 13.56 6.13 13.43
C ALA A 134 13.02 7.53 13.08
N ARG A 135 12.08 7.65 12.14
CA ARG A 135 11.42 8.93 11.80
C ARG A 135 10.56 9.49 12.94
N LEU A 136 10.21 8.66 13.94
CA LEU A 136 9.50 9.11 15.14
C LEU A 136 10.43 9.61 16.25
N ALA A 137 11.75 9.67 16.04
CA ALA A 137 12.69 10.19 17.02
C ALA A 137 12.32 11.58 17.60
N PRO A 138 11.76 12.53 16.81
CA PRO A 138 11.27 13.80 17.36
C PRO A 138 10.08 13.68 18.32
N PHE A 139 9.44 12.52 18.39
CA PHE A 139 8.24 12.27 19.20
C PHE A 139 8.48 11.11 20.19
N PRO A 140 9.35 11.27 21.19
CA PRO A 140 9.87 10.16 22.00
C PRO A 140 8.81 9.41 22.81
N ALA A 141 7.74 10.06 23.22
CA ALA A 141 6.64 9.39 23.93
C ALA A 141 5.94 8.38 23.00
N LEU A 142 5.65 8.78 21.76
CA LEU A 142 5.02 7.93 20.75
C LEU A 142 5.96 6.81 20.31
N ALA A 143 7.22 7.14 20.00
CA ALA A 143 8.24 6.18 19.59
C ALA A 143 8.42 5.05 20.62
N ARG A 144 8.37 5.38 21.90
CA ARG A 144 8.47 4.40 23.01
C ARG A 144 7.25 3.50 23.13
N ALA A 145 6.05 4.04 22.94
CA ALA A 145 4.80 3.30 23.08
C ALA A 145 4.46 2.44 21.84
N LEU A 146 4.95 2.83 20.68
CA LEU A 146 4.53 2.27 19.40
C LEU A 146 4.81 0.76 19.22
N PRO A 147 5.95 0.18 19.67
CA PRO A 147 6.18 -1.25 19.52
C PRO A 147 5.13 -2.12 20.25
N GLU A 148 4.67 -1.70 21.42
CA GLU A 148 3.61 -2.39 22.15
C GLU A 148 2.24 -2.15 21.50
N ALA A 149 1.97 -0.92 21.07
CA ALA A 149 0.76 -0.58 20.31
C ALA A 149 0.67 -1.40 19.02
N ALA A 150 1.78 -1.62 18.31
CA ALA A 150 1.81 -2.41 17.09
C ALA A 150 1.49 -3.90 17.35
N ARG A 151 1.93 -4.44 18.48
CA ARG A 151 1.55 -5.79 18.91
C ARG A 151 0.06 -5.89 19.15
N ALA A 152 -0.52 -4.92 19.84
CA ALA A 152 -1.95 -4.88 20.11
C ALA A 152 -2.76 -4.64 18.82
N PHE A 153 -2.27 -3.79 17.92
CA PHE A 153 -2.90 -3.54 16.61
C PHE A 153 -2.94 -4.80 15.75
N ALA A 154 -1.84 -5.56 15.68
CA ALA A 154 -1.79 -6.81 14.92
C ALA A 154 -2.81 -7.86 15.41
N ALA A 155 -3.22 -7.81 16.66
CA ALA A 155 -4.22 -8.70 17.26
C ALA A 155 -5.65 -8.09 17.27
N SER A 156 -5.80 -6.84 16.83
CA SER A 156 -7.06 -6.11 16.85
C SER A 156 -7.90 -6.35 15.60
N PRO A 157 -9.24 -6.31 15.67
CA PRO A 157 -10.11 -6.25 14.50
C PRO A 157 -10.08 -4.86 13.82
N GLU A 158 -9.55 -3.82 14.48
CA GLU A 158 -9.45 -2.48 13.91
C GLU A 158 -8.42 -2.47 12.76
N LYS A 159 -8.85 -2.03 11.58
CA LYS A 159 -8.00 -1.98 10.37
C LYS A 159 -7.39 -0.60 10.12
N SER A 160 -7.94 0.43 10.77
CA SER A 160 -7.45 1.80 10.64
C SER A 160 -6.36 2.08 11.67
N ALA A 161 -5.10 2.18 11.22
CA ALA A 161 -3.99 2.58 12.08
C ALA A 161 -4.24 3.92 12.79
N ARG A 162 -4.89 4.87 12.11
CA ARG A 162 -5.28 6.17 12.68
C ARG A 162 -6.28 6.01 13.82
N ALA A 163 -7.37 5.29 13.58
CA ALA A 163 -8.40 5.07 14.60
C ALA A 163 -7.81 4.35 15.80
N PHE A 164 -6.99 3.32 15.55
CA PHE A 164 -6.31 2.58 16.61
C PHE A 164 -5.37 3.47 17.43
N LEU A 165 -4.48 4.25 16.79
CA LEU A 165 -3.57 5.15 17.49
C LEU A 165 -4.31 6.19 18.32
N ALA A 166 -5.38 6.78 17.77
CA ALA A 166 -6.18 7.77 18.47
C ALA A 166 -6.88 7.21 19.72
N ALA A 167 -7.33 5.96 19.65
CA ALA A 167 -8.01 5.29 20.76
C ALA A 167 -7.05 4.62 21.77
N HIS A 168 -5.78 4.38 21.38
CA HIS A 168 -4.84 3.63 22.21
C HIS A 168 -4.38 4.44 23.44
N PRO A 169 -4.52 3.93 24.67
CA PRO A 169 -4.28 4.73 25.89
C PRO A 169 -2.89 5.38 25.96
N ALA A 170 -1.84 4.63 25.56
CA ALA A 170 -0.46 5.11 25.63
C ALA A 170 -0.07 5.98 24.42
N CYS A 171 -0.73 5.82 23.28
CA CYS A 171 -0.38 6.54 22.04
C CYS A 171 -1.30 7.74 21.78
N GLY A 172 -2.59 7.66 22.15
CA GLY A 172 -3.61 8.64 21.77
C GLY A 172 -3.26 10.08 22.09
N PRO A 173 -2.86 10.42 23.33
CA PRO A 173 -2.47 11.79 23.66
C PRO A 173 -1.28 12.29 22.82
N ALA A 174 -0.24 11.47 22.65
CA ALA A 174 0.94 11.83 21.86
C ALA A 174 0.64 11.93 20.35
N PHE A 175 -0.23 11.05 19.85
CA PHE A 175 -0.68 11.06 18.45
C PHE A 175 -1.54 12.30 18.14
N ALA A 176 -2.45 12.66 19.06
CA ALA A 176 -3.28 13.87 18.92
C ALA A 176 -2.44 15.15 18.90
N ALA A 177 -1.33 15.17 19.66
CA ALA A 177 -0.41 16.30 19.76
C ALA A 177 0.56 16.44 18.55
N LEU A 178 0.54 15.52 17.58
CA LEU A 178 1.40 15.62 16.41
C LEU A 178 1.05 16.87 15.57
N PRO A 179 2.06 17.67 15.20
CA PRO A 179 1.83 19.03 14.68
C PRO A 179 1.28 19.05 13.25
N THR A 180 1.59 18.04 12.45
CA THR A 180 1.25 18.05 11.02
C THR A 180 0.59 16.76 10.56
N PRO A 181 -0.16 16.78 9.45
CA PRO A 181 -0.70 15.58 8.82
C PRO A 181 0.39 14.56 8.46
N GLU A 182 1.56 15.02 8.00
CA GLU A 182 2.71 14.18 7.62
C GLU A 182 3.28 13.44 8.85
N ALA A 183 3.38 14.12 9.99
CA ALA A 183 3.81 13.48 11.25
C ALA A 183 2.82 12.40 11.69
N ARG A 184 1.52 12.63 11.51
CA ARG A 184 0.48 11.64 11.79
C ARG A 184 0.58 10.44 10.86
N LEU A 185 0.75 10.69 9.56
CA LEU A 185 0.95 9.61 8.58
C LEU A 185 2.21 8.81 8.89
N THR A 186 3.31 9.45 9.28
CA THR A 186 4.54 8.77 9.72
C THR A 186 4.27 7.82 10.88
N ALA A 187 3.48 8.24 11.87
CA ALA A 187 3.10 7.39 13.00
C ALA A 187 2.21 6.20 12.57
N GLU A 188 1.27 6.44 11.68
CA GLU A 188 0.39 5.41 11.11
C GLU A 188 1.19 4.37 10.32
N LEU A 189 2.15 4.82 9.49
CA LEU A 189 3.08 3.95 8.75
C LEU A 189 3.94 3.12 9.70
N ALA A 190 4.52 3.74 10.73
CA ALA A 190 5.35 3.05 11.69
C ALA A 190 4.57 1.96 12.45
N LEU A 191 3.33 2.25 12.85
CA LEU A 191 2.43 1.25 13.45
C LEU A 191 2.17 0.09 12.49
N THR A 192 1.78 0.41 11.26
CA THR A 192 1.39 -0.58 10.24
C THR A 192 2.58 -1.49 9.89
N TRP A 193 3.76 -0.93 9.66
CA TRP A 193 4.92 -1.73 9.26
C TRP A 193 5.48 -2.56 10.40
N GLU A 194 5.49 -2.04 11.62
CA GLU A 194 5.89 -2.83 12.80
C GLU A 194 4.89 -3.96 13.08
N ALA A 195 3.60 -3.71 12.94
CA ALA A 195 2.57 -4.76 13.06
C ALA A 195 2.72 -5.81 11.95
N THR A 196 2.95 -5.38 10.70
CA THR A 196 3.19 -6.30 9.56
C THR A 196 4.45 -7.14 9.77
N ARG A 197 5.54 -6.53 10.24
CA ARG A 197 6.77 -7.25 10.59
C ARG A 197 6.48 -8.36 11.60
N ARG A 198 5.82 -8.03 12.69
CA ARG A 198 5.46 -8.99 13.73
C ARG A 198 4.57 -10.11 13.22
N TYR A 199 3.56 -9.77 12.43
CA TYR A 199 2.66 -10.75 11.83
C TYR A 199 3.41 -11.72 10.91
N ARG A 200 4.26 -11.22 10.02
CA ARG A 200 5.04 -12.06 9.10
C ARG A 200 5.99 -12.98 9.84
N HIS A 201 6.71 -12.45 10.84
CA HIS A 201 7.59 -13.27 11.67
C HIS A 201 6.82 -14.34 12.45
N ALA A 202 5.65 -14.03 12.97
CA ALA A 202 4.80 -15.01 13.64
C ALA A 202 4.31 -16.11 12.67
N CYS A 203 3.92 -15.75 11.44
CA CYS A 203 3.54 -16.71 10.42
C CYS A 203 4.71 -17.65 10.05
N VAL A 204 5.90 -17.09 9.85
CA VAL A 204 7.10 -17.89 9.55
C VAL A 204 7.47 -18.79 10.74
N ALA A 205 7.42 -18.26 11.96
CA ALA A 205 7.66 -19.06 13.17
C ALA A 205 6.71 -20.27 13.28
N GLY A 206 5.44 -20.08 12.88
CA GLY A 206 4.43 -21.15 12.88
C GLY A 206 4.67 -22.28 11.87
N ILE A 207 5.55 -22.07 10.90
CA ILE A 207 5.87 -23.09 9.87
C ILE A 207 7.31 -23.61 9.95
N LEU A 208 8.09 -23.24 10.97
CA LEU A 208 9.50 -23.65 11.10
C LEU A 208 9.68 -25.17 11.20
N GLU A 209 8.73 -25.89 11.77
CA GLU A 209 8.76 -27.35 11.84
C GLU A 209 8.81 -28.04 10.47
N PHE A 210 8.34 -27.37 9.41
CA PHE A 210 8.37 -27.86 8.03
C PHE A 210 9.66 -27.49 7.28
N SER A 211 10.67 -26.92 7.95
CA SER A 211 11.91 -26.42 7.33
C SER A 211 11.62 -25.56 6.09
N PRO A 212 10.90 -24.43 6.24
CA PRO A 212 10.38 -23.67 5.12
C PRO A 212 11.49 -23.04 4.28
N LEU A 213 11.23 -22.92 2.98
CA LEU A 213 12.01 -22.07 2.09
C LEU A 213 11.58 -20.61 2.29
N LEU A 214 12.51 -19.77 2.74
CA LEU A 214 12.29 -18.33 2.88
C LEU A 214 13.00 -17.58 1.72
N VAL A 215 12.25 -16.78 1.00
CA VAL A 215 12.77 -15.96 -0.10
C VAL A 215 12.38 -14.49 0.16
N GLY A 216 13.39 -13.65 0.39
CA GLY A 216 13.17 -12.25 0.73
C GLY A 216 14.47 -11.50 1.02
N ASP A 217 14.38 -10.54 1.93
CA ASP A 217 15.52 -9.74 2.38
C ASP A 217 16.29 -10.40 3.54
N ALA A 218 17.46 -9.82 3.88
CA ALA A 218 18.33 -10.30 4.95
C ALA A 218 17.69 -10.24 6.36
N GLY A 219 16.55 -9.62 6.52
CA GLY A 219 15.85 -9.57 7.81
C GLY A 219 15.20 -10.91 8.22
N TRP A 220 15.35 -11.96 7.38
CA TRP A 220 14.95 -13.33 7.71
C TRP A 220 16.09 -14.16 8.35
N GLU A 221 17.32 -13.66 8.33
CA GLU A 221 18.49 -14.26 8.96
C GLU A 221 18.49 -13.98 10.48
#